data_91e19961ec43755b14fc9ddaf21b323f
#
_entry.id   91e19961ec43755b14fc9ddaf21b323f
#
_cell.length_a   1.000
_cell.length_b   1.000
_cell.length_c   1.000
_cell.angle_alpha   90.00
_cell.angle_beta   90.00
_cell.angle_gamma   90.00
#
_symmetry.space_group_name_H-M   'P 1'
#
loop_
_entity.id
_entity.type
_entity.pdbx_description
1 polymer ?
#
loop_
_entity_poly.entity_id
_entity_poly.type
_entity_poly.pdbx_seq_one_letter_code
_entity_poly.pdbx_strand_id
1 'polypeptide(L)'
;TASEPWLHWHDRLHRQLLLKPTLLPRGTTLLLALSGGQDSMALLGLLRDLRKHHHWTLQLWHGDHGWHPGSACVSKDLAKWCAQEALPLRVSRSTAEMTSGEAAARAWRYSELSQYAQQLNQTCASSNSCTVVTAHTASDRAETLLMQLSRGTDLAGLGSLRQSRPLQANASNGPRLVRPLLDFTREETAAICQDLQLPVWHDPSNSDLRIERNRIRLELLPVLESLHAGCSRRMALLSERISQVHDTQNALVDLSLQSINSPGNGLQRPPLQALAPDPRRTLLQRWLQQRGVRSLQARQLEELSRAIGPQQPPGERHLSSGHRLHWCRNWVQLNNRD
;
A
#
# COMPACT_ATOMS: atom_id res chain seq x y z
N THR A 1 -7.44 14.06 -35.78
CA THR A 1 -7.24 13.27 -34.56
C THR A 1 -8.59 12.70 -34.17
N ALA A 2 -8.84 11.40 -34.48
CA ALA A 2 -10.02 10.69 -34.05
C ALA A 2 -10.10 10.79 -32.52
N SER A 3 -11.23 11.21 -31.96
CA SER A 3 -11.44 11.15 -30.53
C SER A 3 -11.38 9.71 -30.09
N GLU A 4 -10.45 9.35 -29.22
CA GLU A 4 -10.38 8.03 -28.61
C GLU A 4 -11.76 7.69 -28.02
N PRO A 5 -12.29 6.47 -28.23
CA PRO A 5 -13.63 6.12 -27.83
C PRO A 5 -13.76 6.18 -26.31
N TRP A 6 -14.65 7.04 -25.81
CA TRP A 6 -14.97 7.08 -24.38
C TRP A 6 -15.85 5.89 -24.01
N LEU A 7 -15.26 4.90 -23.35
CA LEU A 7 -15.95 3.69 -22.91
C LEU A 7 -16.48 3.84 -21.48
N HIS A 8 -17.39 2.97 -21.07
CA HIS A 8 -17.93 2.93 -19.70
C HIS A 8 -16.84 2.71 -18.63
N TRP A 9 -15.69 2.12 -19.00
CA TRP A 9 -14.53 1.96 -18.13
C TRP A 9 -13.90 3.31 -17.75
N HIS A 10 -13.77 4.22 -18.74
CA HIS A 10 -13.29 5.58 -18.51
C HIS A 10 -14.23 6.34 -17.59
N ASP A 11 -15.54 6.25 -17.86
CA ASP A 11 -16.56 6.89 -17.07
C ASP A 11 -16.55 6.41 -15.60
N ARG A 12 -16.41 5.09 -15.39
CA ARG A 12 -16.31 4.51 -14.06
C ARG A 12 -15.09 5.00 -13.28
N LEU A 13 -13.88 4.95 -13.89
CA LEU A 13 -12.68 5.47 -13.26
C LEU A 13 -12.75 6.97 -13.04
N HIS A 14 -13.24 7.72 -14.03
CA HIS A 14 -13.40 9.18 -13.93
C HIS A 14 -14.33 9.57 -12.78
N ARG A 15 -15.50 8.95 -12.63
CA ARG A 15 -16.42 9.18 -11.51
C ARG A 15 -15.78 8.86 -10.16
N GLN A 16 -15.06 7.74 -10.07
CA GLN A 16 -14.32 7.39 -8.85
C GLN A 16 -13.32 8.47 -8.45
N LEU A 17 -12.59 9.04 -9.43
CA LEU A 17 -11.61 10.09 -9.19
C LEU A 17 -12.26 11.44 -8.85
N LEU A 18 -13.43 11.74 -9.39
CA LEU A 18 -14.20 12.93 -9.00
C LEU A 18 -14.72 12.82 -7.55
N LEU A 19 -15.11 11.63 -7.10
CA LEU A 19 -15.53 11.38 -5.72
C LEU A 19 -14.34 11.36 -4.73
N LYS A 20 -13.14 11.04 -5.20
CA LYS A 20 -11.91 10.97 -4.40
C LYS A 20 -10.79 11.82 -5.04
N PRO A 21 -10.93 13.16 -5.10
CA PRO A 21 -10.01 14.03 -5.87
C PRO A 21 -8.57 14.00 -5.34
N THR A 22 -8.37 13.61 -4.08
CA THR A 22 -7.03 13.47 -3.47
C THR A 22 -6.32 12.20 -3.89
N LEU A 23 -7.00 11.27 -4.57
CA LEU A 23 -6.39 10.01 -5.01
C LEU A 23 -5.38 10.25 -6.14
N LEU A 24 -5.82 10.90 -7.20
CA LEU A 24 -4.98 11.37 -8.31
C LEU A 24 -5.32 12.84 -8.59
N PRO A 25 -4.66 13.79 -7.91
CA PRO A 25 -4.98 15.22 -8.04
C PRO A 25 -4.76 15.71 -9.47
N ARG A 26 -5.53 16.72 -9.87
CA ARG A 26 -5.38 17.35 -11.18
C ARG A 26 -4.02 18.04 -11.30
N GLY A 27 -3.44 18.05 -12.50
CA GLY A 27 -2.16 18.71 -12.78
C GLY A 27 -0.94 18.01 -12.17
N THR A 28 -1.09 16.76 -11.70
CA THR A 28 -0.02 15.98 -11.07
C THR A 28 0.75 15.17 -12.11
N THR A 29 2.05 14.98 -11.89
CA THR A 29 2.84 13.98 -12.61
C THR A 29 2.55 12.60 -12.05
N LEU A 30 2.08 11.67 -12.89
CA LEU A 30 1.82 10.27 -12.55
C LEU A 30 2.96 9.40 -13.04
N LEU A 31 3.64 8.71 -12.12
CA LEU A 31 4.65 7.71 -12.42
C LEU A 31 4.02 6.32 -12.34
N LEU A 32 3.68 5.75 -13.49
CA LEU A 32 3.07 4.43 -13.58
C LEU A 32 4.12 3.33 -13.62
N ALA A 33 4.04 2.39 -12.67
CA ALA A 33 4.80 1.14 -12.70
C ALA A 33 4.16 0.19 -13.72
N LEU A 34 4.81 0.02 -14.88
CA LEU A 34 4.31 -0.72 -16.02
C LEU A 34 5.03 -2.06 -16.13
N SER A 35 4.35 -3.17 -15.87
CA SER A 35 4.92 -4.53 -16.00
C SER A 35 4.78 -5.10 -17.41
N GLY A 36 3.93 -4.53 -18.25
CA GLY A 36 3.52 -5.11 -19.54
C GLY A 36 2.38 -6.14 -19.42
N GLY A 37 2.06 -6.58 -18.21
CA GLY A 37 0.93 -7.48 -17.97
C GLY A 37 -0.42 -6.77 -18.03
N GLN A 38 -1.48 -7.55 -18.19
CA GLN A 38 -2.87 -7.15 -18.41
C GLN A 38 -3.30 -5.96 -17.52
N ASP A 39 -3.16 -6.08 -16.18
CA ASP A 39 -3.66 -5.05 -15.26
C ASP A 39 -2.93 -3.72 -15.45
N SER A 40 -1.61 -3.77 -15.69
CA SER A 40 -0.79 -2.57 -15.90
C SER A 40 -1.07 -1.90 -17.25
N MET A 41 -1.37 -2.68 -18.29
CA MET A 41 -1.75 -2.16 -19.59
C MET A 41 -3.15 -1.54 -19.56
N ALA A 42 -4.12 -2.20 -18.91
CA ALA A 42 -5.46 -1.64 -18.69
C ALA A 42 -5.40 -0.28 -17.96
N LEU A 43 -4.61 -0.19 -16.89
CA LEU A 43 -4.43 1.07 -16.17
C LEU A 43 -3.78 2.15 -17.06
N LEU A 44 -2.76 1.79 -17.83
CA LEU A 44 -2.10 2.71 -18.75
C LEU A 44 -3.09 3.26 -19.77
N GLY A 45 -3.90 2.40 -20.42
CA GLY A 45 -4.91 2.83 -21.38
C GLY A 45 -5.87 3.86 -20.79
N LEU A 46 -6.48 3.53 -19.65
CA LEU A 46 -7.41 4.45 -18.98
C LEU A 46 -6.76 5.79 -18.57
N LEU A 47 -5.54 5.76 -18.01
CA LEU A 47 -4.86 6.99 -17.60
C LEU A 47 -4.40 7.82 -18.81
N ARG A 48 -3.94 7.17 -19.89
CA ARG A 48 -3.56 7.81 -21.15
C ARG A 48 -4.74 8.61 -21.71
N ASP A 49 -5.92 8.01 -21.75
CA ASP A 49 -7.10 8.63 -22.37
C ASP A 49 -7.70 9.71 -21.45
N LEU A 50 -7.64 9.53 -20.12
CA LEU A 50 -8.10 10.51 -19.14
C LEU A 50 -7.13 11.69 -18.89
N ARG A 51 -5.87 11.58 -19.33
CA ARG A 51 -4.81 12.56 -18.98
C ARG A 51 -5.15 14.01 -19.31
N LYS A 52 -5.80 14.26 -20.44
CA LYS A 52 -6.18 15.60 -20.87
C LYS A 52 -7.25 16.21 -19.95
N HIS A 53 -8.23 15.40 -19.52
CA HIS A 53 -9.33 15.84 -18.64
C HIS A 53 -8.84 16.20 -17.23
N HIS A 54 -7.79 15.52 -16.76
CA HIS A 54 -7.23 15.75 -15.44
C HIS A 54 -5.93 16.56 -15.47
N HIS A 55 -5.42 16.95 -16.65
CA HIS A 55 -4.15 17.66 -16.83
C HIS A 55 -2.94 16.90 -16.26
N TRP A 56 -2.93 15.58 -16.36
CA TRP A 56 -1.80 14.77 -15.90
C TRP A 56 -0.66 14.72 -16.90
N THR A 57 0.56 14.69 -16.36
CA THR A 57 1.75 14.30 -17.10
C THR A 57 2.06 12.84 -16.77
N LEU A 58 2.07 11.95 -17.78
CA LEU A 58 2.38 10.54 -17.58
C LEU A 58 3.87 10.29 -17.74
N GLN A 59 4.45 9.56 -16.79
CA GLN A 59 5.78 8.98 -16.84
C GLN A 59 5.66 7.49 -16.56
N LEU A 60 6.37 6.67 -17.32
CA LEU A 60 6.30 5.22 -17.17
C LEU A 60 7.62 4.69 -16.65
N TRP A 61 7.54 3.65 -15.82
CA TRP A 61 8.70 2.93 -15.33
C TRP A 61 8.46 1.42 -15.45
N HIS A 62 9.44 0.70 -16.03
CA HIS A 62 9.45 -0.75 -16.11
C HIS A 62 10.68 -1.30 -15.40
N GLY A 63 10.47 -2.29 -14.53
CA GLY A 63 11.53 -3.01 -13.82
C GLY A 63 11.74 -4.40 -14.39
N ASP A 64 12.88 -4.63 -15.02
CA ASP A 64 13.30 -5.96 -15.47
C ASP A 64 14.05 -6.65 -14.33
N HIS A 65 13.42 -7.66 -13.73
CA HIS A 65 14.00 -8.42 -12.62
C HIS A 65 15.00 -9.49 -13.07
N GLY A 66 15.07 -9.78 -14.37
CA GLY A 66 15.97 -10.81 -14.92
C GLY A 66 15.66 -12.26 -14.47
N TRP A 67 14.43 -12.54 -13.98
CA TRP A 67 14.08 -13.83 -13.41
C TRP A 67 13.98 -14.96 -14.44
N HIS A 68 13.77 -14.63 -15.69
CA HIS A 68 13.73 -15.61 -16.77
C HIS A 68 14.36 -15.04 -18.06
N PRO A 69 14.86 -15.91 -18.96
CA PRO A 69 15.55 -15.47 -20.17
C PRO A 69 14.72 -14.55 -21.09
N GLY A 70 13.38 -14.70 -21.07
CA GLY A 70 12.48 -13.89 -21.86
C GLY A 70 12.19 -12.49 -21.31
N SER A 71 12.58 -12.16 -20.07
CA SER A 71 12.26 -10.86 -19.46
C SER A 71 12.86 -9.68 -20.22
N ALA A 72 14.08 -9.86 -20.76
CA ALA A 72 14.74 -8.85 -21.58
C ALA A 72 14.02 -8.60 -22.92
N CYS A 73 13.34 -9.63 -23.49
CA CYS A 73 12.54 -9.50 -24.71
C CYS A 73 11.28 -8.68 -24.42
N VAL A 74 10.58 -9.02 -23.35
CA VAL A 74 9.39 -8.26 -22.90
C VAL A 74 9.73 -6.79 -22.66
N SER A 75 10.87 -6.50 -21.99
CA SER A 75 11.33 -5.13 -21.76
C SER A 75 11.60 -4.36 -23.06
N LYS A 76 12.20 -5.01 -24.06
CA LYS A 76 12.48 -4.41 -25.37
C LYS A 76 11.18 -4.15 -26.16
N ASP A 77 10.28 -5.13 -26.20
CA ASP A 77 9.03 -5.01 -26.93
C ASP A 77 8.14 -3.93 -26.31
N LEU A 78 8.06 -3.89 -24.99
CA LEU A 78 7.33 -2.86 -24.24
C LEU A 78 7.91 -1.47 -24.51
N ALA A 79 9.25 -1.33 -24.50
CA ALA A 79 9.93 -0.06 -24.79
C ALA A 79 9.67 0.39 -26.24
N LYS A 80 9.69 -0.55 -27.20
CA LYS A 80 9.38 -0.25 -28.61
C LYS A 80 7.94 0.22 -28.77
N TRP A 81 6.99 -0.45 -28.14
CA TRP A 81 5.57 -0.06 -28.19
C TRP A 81 5.35 1.31 -27.53
N CYS A 82 5.92 1.56 -26.36
CA CYS A 82 5.84 2.87 -25.70
C CYS A 82 6.40 4.00 -26.57
N ALA A 83 7.49 3.76 -27.28
CA ALA A 83 8.06 4.73 -28.20
C ALA A 83 7.13 5.03 -29.40
N GLN A 84 6.46 4.02 -29.96
CA GLN A 84 5.46 4.17 -31.01
C GLN A 84 4.24 4.99 -30.54
N GLU A 85 3.82 4.82 -29.28
CA GLU A 85 2.72 5.56 -28.64
C GLU A 85 3.13 6.93 -28.09
N ALA A 86 4.39 7.37 -28.31
CA ALA A 86 4.94 8.60 -27.76
C ALA A 86 4.82 8.69 -26.24
N LEU A 87 4.98 7.57 -25.51
CA LEU A 87 4.91 7.46 -24.06
C LEU A 87 6.32 7.35 -23.47
N PRO A 88 6.74 8.27 -22.57
CA PRO A 88 8.08 8.24 -21.97
C PRO A 88 8.20 7.06 -21.00
N LEU A 89 9.07 6.10 -21.33
CA LEU A 89 9.35 4.91 -20.52
C LEU A 89 10.80 4.90 -20.05
N ARG A 90 11.01 4.78 -18.75
CA ARG A 90 12.29 4.43 -18.14
C ARG A 90 12.32 2.93 -17.81
N VAL A 91 13.37 2.24 -18.25
CA VAL A 91 13.62 0.83 -17.91
C VAL A 91 14.77 0.75 -16.92
N SER A 92 14.55 0.07 -15.79
CA SER A 92 15.62 -0.28 -14.83
C SER A 92 15.79 -1.81 -14.84
N ARG A 93 17.05 -2.26 -14.78
CA ARG A 93 17.37 -3.67 -14.71
C ARG A 93 18.03 -3.99 -13.37
N SER A 94 17.55 -5.02 -12.69
CA SER A 94 18.18 -5.52 -11.47
C SER A 94 19.25 -6.58 -11.78
N THR A 95 20.19 -6.78 -10.85
CA THR A 95 21.02 -7.99 -10.83
C THR A 95 20.29 -9.12 -10.10
N ALA A 96 20.63 -10.37 -10.41
CA ALA A 96 20.04 -11.55 -9.76
C ALA A 96 20.20 -11.53 -8.22
N GLU A 97 21.30 -10.96 -7.72
CA GLU A 97 21.57 -10.80 -6.28
C GLU A 97 20.60 -9.83 -5.59
N MET A 98 20.18 -8.76 -6.29
CA MET A 98 19.27 -7.74 -5.74
C MET A 98 17.83 -8.21 -5.65
N THR A 99 17.45 -9.26 -6.36
CA THR A 99 16.07 -9.73 -6.49
C THR A 99 15.90 -11.22 -6.16
N SER A 100 16.71 -11.72 -5.23
CA SER A 100 16.59 -13.10 -4.73
C SER A 100 15.30 -13.28 -3.90
N GLY A 101 14.19 -13.53 -4.61
CA GLY A 101 12.87 -13.72 -4.03
C GLY A 101 11.95 -12.51 -4.14
N GLU A 102 10.63 -12.75 -3.93
CA GLU A 102 9.56 -11.76 -4.13
C GLU A 102 9.70 -10.52 -3.24
N ALA A 103 10.12 -10.70 -1.98
CA ALA A 103 10.29 -9.61 -1.03
C ALA A 103 11.44 -8.67 -1.43
N ALA A 104 12.59 -9.21 -1.88
CA ALA A 104 13.73 -8.45 -2.34
C ALA A 104 13.41 -7.69 -3.63
N ALA A 105 12.77 -8.36 -4.59
CA ALA A 105 12.30 -7.73 -5.83
C ALA A 105 11.30 -6.59 -5.58
N ARG A 106 10.41 -6.78 -4.61
CA ARG A 106 9.47 -5.74 -4.19
C ARG A 106 10.19 -4.55 -3.55
N ALA A 107 11.17 -4.77 -2.69
CA ALA A 107 11.97 -3.72 -2.06
C ALA A 107 12.75 -2.92 -3.11
N TRP A 108 13.43 -3.61 -4.04
CA TRP A 108 14.13 -2.99 -5.15
C TRP A 108 13.20 -2.12 -6.01
N ARG A 109 12.05 -2.65 -6.42
CA ARG A 109 11.04 -1.92 -7.21
C ARG A 109 10.61 -0.62 -6.53
N TYR A 110 10.32 -0.66 -5.22
CA TYR A 110 9.91 0.55 -4.51
C TYR A 110 11.05 1.53 -4.29
N SER A 111 12.30 1.07 -4.17
CA SER A 111 13.49 1.92 -4.15
C SER A 111 13.66 2.69 -5.46
N GLU A 112 13.63 1.98 -6.60
CA GLU A 112 13.73 2.58 -7.94
C GLU A 112 12.60 3.60 -8.20
N LEU A 113 11.37 3.22 -7.91
CA LEU A 113 10.21 4.11 -8.06
C LEU A 113 10.33 5.36 -7.18
N SER A 114 10.86 5.22 -5.96
CA SER A 114 11.06 6.34 -5.05
C SER A 114 12.12 7.30 -5.56
N GLN A 115 13.26 6.79 -6.04
CA GLN A 115 14.33 7.60 -6.60
C GLN A 115 13.85 8.33 -7.86
N TYR A 116 13.14 7.64 -8.76
CA TYR A 116 12.66 8.27 -9.98
C TYR A 116 11.57 9.32 -9.69
N ALA A 117 10.63 9.04 -8.76
CA ALA A 117 9.64 10.03 -8.35
C ALA A 117 10.28 11.28 -7.72
N GLN A 118 11.35 11.12 -6.93
CA GLN A 118 12.11 12.24 -6.37
C GLN A 118 12.80 13.07 -7.47
N GLN A 119 13.40 12.43 -8.49
CA GLN A 119 14.00 13.12 -9.64
C GLN A 119 12.94 13.92 -10.40
N LEU A 120 11.75 13.35 -10.64
CA LEU A 120 10.65 14.04 -11.30
C LEU A 120 10.17 15.25 -10.50
N ASN A 121 10.12 15.16 -9.16
CA ASN A 121 9.78 16.30 -8.30
C ASN A 121 10.80 17.45 -8.38
N GLN A 122 12.07 17.16 -8.61
CA GLN A 122 13.11 18.17 -8.74
C GLN A 122 13.09 18.88 -10.11
N THR A 123 12.64 18.16 -11.15
CA THR A 123 12.63 18.69 -12.53
C THR A 123 11.33 19.37 -12.92
N CYS A 124 10.21 19.02 -12.26
CA CYS A 124 8.90 19.59 -12.55
C CYS A 124 8.65 20.81 -11.64
N ALA A 125 8.42 21.98 -12.23
CA ALA A 125 8.01 23.21 -11.53
C ALA A 125 6.58 23.16 -10.96
N SER A 126 5.91 21.99 -11.04
CA SER A 126 4.54 21.82 -10.53
C SER A 126 4.53 21.78 -9.00
N SER A 127 3.61 22.51 -8.38
CA SER A 127 3.41 22.52 -6.92
C SER A 127 2.96 21.17 -6.35
N ASN A 128 2.58 20.22 -7.19
CA ASN A 128 2.09 18.91 -6.80
C ASN A 128 3.20 17.85 -6.90
N SER A 129 3.44 17.15 -5.80
CA SER A 129 4.36 16.02 -5.72
C SER A 129 3.97 14.89 -6.68
N CYS A 130 4.96 14.27 -7.34
CA CYS A 130 4.78 13.12 -8.21
C CYS A 130 4.06 11.98 -7.46
N THR A 131 3.06 11.38 -8.09
CA THR A 131 2.30 10.27 -7.54
C THR A 131 2.68 8.97 -8.27
N VAL A 132 3.15 7.99 -7.52
CA VAL A 132 3.44 6.64 -8.06
C VAL A 132 2.15 5.84 -8.15
N VAL A 133 1.90 5.24 -9.31
CA VAL A 133 0.65 4.52 -9.59
C VAL A 133 0.97 3.06 -9.92
N THR A 134 0.21 2.13 -9.34
CA THR A 134 0.32 0.68 -9.61
C THR A 134 -1.05 0.07 -9.88
N ALA A 135 -1.08 -0.95 -10.72
CA ALA A 135 -2.28 -1.56 -11.27
C ALA A 135 -2.83 -2.74 -10.42
N HIS A 136 -2.78 -2.63 -9.10
CA HIS A 136 -3.41 -3.64 -8.24
C HIS A 136 -4.94 -3.55 -8.36
N THR A 137 -5.58 -4.71 -8.41
CA THR A 137 -7.03 -4.90 -8.63
C THR A 137 -7.75 -5.39 -7.37
N ALA A 138 -9.08 -5.52 -7.46
CA ALA A 138 -9.89 -6.17 -6.44
C ALA A 138 -9.46 -7.64 -6.22
N SER A 139 -9.10 -8.34 -7.31
CA SER A 139 -8.58 -9.71 -7.24
C SER A 139 -7.28 -9.78 -6.41
N ASP A 140 -6.35 -8.85 -6.59
CA ASP A 140 -5.13 -8.76 -5.76
C ASP A 140 -5.44 -8.50 -4.29
N ARG A 141 -6.47 -7.71 -4.01
CA ARG A 141 -6.91 -7.45 -2.63
C ARG A 141 -7.49 -8.71 -1.98
N ALA A 142 -8.29 -9.50 -2.73
CA ALA A 142 -8.81 -10.78 -2.27
C ALA A 142 -7.68 -11.79 -2.01
N GLU A 143 -6.72 -11.91 -2.94
CA GLU A 143 -5.52 -12.74 -2.76
C GLU A 143 -4.77 -12.36 -1.48
N THR A 144 -4.52 -11.06 -1.30
CA THR A 144 -3.79 -10.55 -0.13
C THR A 144 -4.56 -10.82 1.17
N LEU A 145 -5.88 -10.65 1.18
CA LEU A 145 -6.72 -10.95 2.34
C LEU A 145 -6.61 -12.43 2.73
N LEU A 146 -6.70 -13.36 1.77
CA LEU A 146 -6.57 -14.79 2.01
C LEU A 146 -5.17 -15.17 2.51
N MET A 147 -4.11 -14.61 1.93
CA MET A 147 -2.74 -14.80 2.42
C MET A 147 -2.57 -14.33 3.86
N GLN A 148 -3.15 -13.20 4.21
CA GLN A 148 -3.06 -12.65 5.56
C GLN A 148 -3.89 -13.47 6.56
N LEU A 149 -5.08 -13.91 6.18
CA LEU A 149 -5.91 -14.79 7.00
C LEU A 149 -5.20 -16.12 7.30
N SER A 150 -4.58 -16.74 6.30
CA SER A 150 -3.87 -18.02 6.47
C SER A 150 -2.64 -17.93 7.37
N ARG A 151 -2.00 -16.76 7.43
CA ARG A 151 -0.83 -16.52 8.28
C ARG A 151 -1.18 -16.09 9.71
N GLY A 152 -2.41 -15.77 9.97
CA GLY A 152 -2.84 -15.13 11.21
C GLY A 152 -2.31 -13.70 11.34
N THR A 153 -3.20 -12.72 11.30
CA THR A 153 -2.82 -11.30 11.35
C THR A 153 -3.89 -10.50 12.08
N ASP A 154 -3.55 -9.25 12.42
CA ASP A 154 -4.47 -8.27 12.98
C ASP A 154 -5.28 -7.52 11.89
N LEU A 155 -6.11 -6.56 12.32
CA LEU A 155 -6.91 -5.74 11.42
C LEU A 155 -6.06 -4.95 10.42
N ALA A 156 -4.86 -4.51 10.84
CA ALA A 156 -3.93 -3.78 9.97
C ALA A 156 -3.45 -4.65 8.80
N GLY A 157 -3.16 -5.92 9.06
CA GLY A 157 -2.77 -6.88 8.03
C GLY A 157 -3.91 -7.22 7.08
N LEU A 158 -5.13 -7.46 7.60
CA LEU A 158 -6.32 -7.77 6.78
C LEU A 158 -6.71 -6.61 5.85
N GLY A 159 -6.51 -5.35 6.28
CA GLY A 159 -6.74 -4.14 5.49
C GLY A 159 -5.50 -3.65 4.73
N SER A 160 -4.47 -4.46 4.52
CA SER A 160 -3.13 -4.01 4.12
C SER A 160 -3.00 -3.47 2.70
N LEU A 161 -3.79 -3.94 1.73
CA LEU A 161 -3.74 -3.44 0.36
C LEU A 161 -4.58 -2.17 0.19
N ARG A 162 -4.06 -1.06 0.71
CA ARG A 162 -4.74 0.24 0.71
C ARG A 162 -4.74 0.92 -0.66
N GLN A 163 -5.78 1.68 -0.95
CA GLN A 163 -5.91 2.45 -2.19
C GLN A 163 -4.83 3.53 -2.32
N SER A 164 -4.41 4.14 -1.21
CA SER A 164 -3.32 5.10 -1.15
C SER A 164 -2.50 4.92 0.13
N ARG A 165 -1.16 5.07 0.03
CA ARG A 165 -0.24 5.09 1.16
C ARG A 165 1.02 5.90 0.83
N PRO A 166 1.81 6.34 1.79
CA PRO A 166 3.17 6.80 1.52
C PRO A 166 3.97 5.71 0.79
N LEU A 167 4.80 6.07 -0.18
CA LEU A 167 5.64 5.12 -0.91
C LEU A 167 6.68 4.51 0.04
N GLN A 168 7.30 5.34 0.89
CA GLN A 168 8.20 4.96 1.97
C GLN A 168 7.52 5.17 3.33
N ALA A 169 7.63 4.21 4.22
CA ALA A 169 6.92 4.22 5.51
C ALA A 169 7.28 5.42 6.43
N ASN A 170 8.46 6.01 6.25
CA ASN A 170 8.99 7.05 7.13
C ASN A 170 8.98 8.47 6.52
N ALA A 171 8.46 8.63 5.30
CA ALA A 171 8.44 9.92 4.59
C ALA A 171 7.04 10.53 4.63
N SER A 172 6.76 11.38 5.62
CA SER A 172 5.48 12.11 5.73
C SER A 172 5.20 13.01 4.52
N ASN A 173 6.25 13.55 3.88
CA ASN A 173 6.17 14.44 2.71
C ASN A 173 6.71 13.80 1.43
N GLY A 174 6.90 12.48 1.39
CA GLY A 174 7.39 11.76 0.22
C GLY A 174 6.31 11.44 -0.81
N PRO A 175 6.71 10.88 -1.98
CA PRO A 175 5.78 10.43 -3.00
C PRO A 175 4.76 9.45 -2.44
N ARG A 176 3.52 9.52 -2.90
CA ARG A 176 2.45 8.58 -2.54
C ARG A 176 2.39 7.44 -3.56
N LEU A 177 2.05 6.26 -3.08
CA LEU A 177 1.69 5.10 -3.90
C LEU A 177 0.19 4.98 -3.95
N VAL A 178 -0.37 4.96 -5.16
CA VAL A 178 -1.82 4.93 -5.41
C VAL A 178 -2.18 3.72 -6.28
N ARG A 179 -3.35 3.14 -6.03
CA ARG A 179 -3.90 1.97 -6.72
C ARG A 179 -5.32 2.26 -7.20
N PRO A 180 -5.48 2.86 -8.38
CA PRO A 180 -6.81 3.30 -8.87
C PRO A 180 -7.74 2.14 -9.21
N LEU A 181 -7.19 0.95 -9.57
CA LEU A 181 -7.96 -0.20 -10.02
C LEU A 181 -8.41 -1.17 -8.91
N LEU A 182 -8.30 -0.79 -7.62
CA LEU A 182 -8.71 -1.68 -6.52
C LEU A 182 -10.21 -2.01 -6.49
N ASP A 183 -11.03 -1.30 -7.26
CA ASP A 183 -12.45 -1.57 -7.45
C ASP A 183 -12.75 -2.34 -8.76
N PHE A 184 -11.71 -2.63 -9.54
CA PHE A 184 -11.79 -3.42 -10.79
C PHE A 184 -11.29 -4.83 -10.56
N THR A 185 -11.96 -5.81 -11.17
CA THR A 185 -11.51 -7.21 -11.14
C THR A 185 -10.51 -7.48 -12.26
N ARG A 186 -9.87 -8.66 -12.21
CA ARG A 186 -8.93 -9.08 -13.25
C ARG A 186 -9.63 -9.37 -14.58
N GLU A 187 -10.86 -9.86 -14.54
CA GLU A 187 -11.70 -10.06 -15.73
C GLU A 187 -12.06 -8.71 -16.38
N GLU A 188 -12.34 -7.70 -15.58
CA GLU A 188 -12.60 -6.34 -16.07
C GLU A 188 -11.35 -5.72 -16.69
N THR A 189 -10.16 -5.93 -16.14
CA THR A 189 -8.91 -5.44 -16.76
C THR A 189 -8.59 -6.17 -18.06
N ALA A 190 -8.95 -7.46 -18.20
CA ALA A 190 -8.87 -8.17 -19.48
C ALA A 190 -9.79 -7.55 -20.54
N ALA A 191 -11.05 -7.28 -20.17
CA ALA A 191 -12.01 -6.62 -21.05
C ALA A 191 -11.54 -5.22 -21.46
N ILE A 192 -10.99 -4.42 -20.55
CA ILE A 192 -10.39 -3.11 -20.86
C ILE A 192 -9.28 -3.24 -21.91
N CYS A 193 -8.37 -4.22 -21.77
CA CYS A 193 -7.31 -4.43 -22.74
C CYS A 193 -7.85 -4.81 -24.10
N GLN A 194 -8.90 -5.63 -24.16
CA GLN A 194 -9.57 -6.02 -25.42
C GLN A 194 -10.26 -4.82 -26.07
N ASP A 195 -11.09 -4.09 -25.32
CA ASP A 195 -11.86 -2.95 -25.81
C ASP A 195 -10.96 -1.82 -26.32
N LEU A 196 -9.82 -1.60 -25.67
CA LEU A 196 -8.82 -0.58 -26.03
C LEU A 196 -7.71 -1.13 -26.96
N GLN A 197 -7.80 -2.39 -27.37
CA GLN A 197 -6.83 -3.06 -28.24
C GLN A 197 -5.37 -2.93 -27.76
N LEU A 198 -5.15 -3.04 -26.45
CA LEU A 198 -3.84 -2.90 -25.84
C LEU A 198 -3.07 -4.23 -25.93
N PRO A 199 -1.76 -4.19 -26.25
CA PRO A 199 -0.93 -5.38 -26.19
C PRO A 199 -0.74 -5.83 -24.73
N VAL A 200 -0.69 -7.14 -24.53
CA VAL A 200 -0.44 -7.74 -23.21
C VAL A 200 0.68 -8.77 -23.33
N TRP A 201 1.72 -8.60 -22.52
CA TRP A 201 2.83 -9.54 -22.44
C TRP A 201 2.63 -10.49 -21.25
N HIS A 202 2.70 -11.78 -21.52
CA HIS A 202 2.55 -12.81 -20.51
C HIS A 202 3.90 -13.12 -19.85
N ASP A 203 3.94 -13.03 -18.53
CA ASP A 203 5.09 -13.47 -17.74
C ASP A 203 4.86 -14.92 -17.30
N PRO A 204 5.74 -15.88 -17.71
CA PRO A 204 5.61 -17.29 -17.34
C PRO A 204 5.59 -17.54 -15.82
N SER A 205 6.21 -16.65 -15.03
CA SER A 205 6.21 -16.76 -13.56
C SER A 205 4.82 -16.64 -12.93
N ASN A 206 3.84 -16.06 -13.64
CA ASN A 206 2.46 -15.96 -13.16
C ASN A 206 1.73 -17.32 -13.05
N SER A 207 2.25 -18.37 -13.69
CA SER A 207 1.72 -19.74 -13.65
C SER A 207 2.51 -20.65 -12.68
N ASP A 208 3.54 -20.15 -12.01
CA ASP A 208 4.35 -20.95 -11.10
C ASP A 208 3.61 -21.17 -9.76
N LEU A 209 3.12 -22.42 -9.57
CA LEU A 209 2.39 -22.83 -8.37
C LEU A 209 3.26 -22.96 -7.11
N ARG A 210 4.59 -22.84 -7.21
CA ARG A 210 5.46 -22.74 -6.03
C ARG A 210 5.29 -21.41 -5.30
N ILE A 211 4.77 -20.40 -6.00
CA ILE A 211 4.45 -19.09 -5.43
C ILE A 211 3.07 -19.15 -4.78
N GLU A 212 3.01 -18.95 -3.46
CA GLU A 212 1.77 -19.01 -2.65
C GLU A 212 0.64 -18.17 -3.26
N ARG A 213 0.96 -16.97 -3.73
CA ARG A 213 -0.01 -16.05 -4.33
C ARG A 213 -0.64 -16.62 -5.62
N ASN A 214 0.18 -17.27 -6.47
CA ASN A 214 -0.33 -17.91 -7.68
C ASN A 214 -1.24 -19.09 -7.36
N ARG A 215 -0.93 -19.87 -6.32
CA ARG A 215 -1.80 -20.95 -5.85
C ARG A 215 -3.16 -20.43 -5.38
N ILE A 216 -3.17 -19.36 -4.60
CA ILE A 216 -4.43 -18.74 -4.17
C ILE A 216 -5.25 -18.28 -5.38
N ARG A 217 -4.59 -17.66 -6.36
CA ARG A 217 -5.23 -17.14 -7.59
C ARG A 217 -5.78 -18.26 -8.47
N LEU A 218 -5.00 -19.31 -8.68
CA LEU A 218 -5.30 -20.33 -9.69
C LEU A 218 -6.06 -21.53 -9.13
N GLU A 219 -5.92 -21.83 -7.83
CA GLU A 219 -6.55 -22.99 -7.19
C GLU A 219 -7.68 -22.57 -6.25
N LEU A 220 -7.47 -21.63 -5.32
CA LEU A 220 -8.41 -21.34 -4.25
C LEU A 220 -9.52 -20.38 -4.67
N LEU A 221 -9.18 -19.25 -5.31
CA LEU A 221 -10.17 -18.27 -5.73
C LEU A 221 -11.20 -18.82 -6.73
N PRO A 222 -10.85 -19.65 -7.73
CA PRO A 222 -11.83 -20.26 -8.62
C PRO A 222 -12.84 -21.15 -7.88
N VAL A 223 -12.40 -21.89 -6.86
CA VAL A 223 -13.31 -22.70 -6.02
C VAL A 223 -14.29 -21.79 -5.27
N LEU A 224 -13.79 -20.71 -4.64
CA LEU A 224 -14.64 -19.76 -3.93
C LEU A 224 -15.63 -19.03 -4.86
N GLU A 225 -15.20 -18.70 -6.08
CA GLU A 225 -16.07 -18.10 -7.10
C GLU A 225 -17.14 -19.08 -7.59
N SER A 226 -16.83 -20.37 -7.70
CA SER A 226 -17.80 -21.40 -8.10
C SER A 226 -18.88 -21.63 -7.03
N LEU A 227 -18.52 -21.46 -5.75
CA LEU A 227 -19.47 -21.53 -4.64
C LEU A 227 -20.35 -20.28 -4.54
N HIS A 228 -19.72 -19.11 -4.77
CA HIS A 228 -20.39 -17.82 -4.63
C HIS A 228 -19.84 -16.82 -5.64
N ALA A 229 -20.46 -16.70 -6.79
CA ALA A 229 -20.08 -15.76 -7.84
C ALA A 229 -19.88 -14.33 -7.30
N GLY A 230 -18.79 -13.66 -7.66
CA GLY A 230 -18.39 -12.35 -7.18
C GLY A 230 -17.77 -12.38 -5.77
N CYS A 231 -17.29 -13.53 -5.31
CA CYS A 231 -16.63 -13.68 -4.00
C CYS A 231 -15.40 -12.79 -3.88
N SER A 232 -14.52 -12.76 -4.88
CA SER A 232 -13.30 -11.92 -4.88
C SER A 232 -13.62 -10.45 -4.66
N ARG A 233 -14.69 -9.93 -5.30
CA ARG A 233 -15.12 -8.55 -5.13
C ARG A 233 -15.64 -8.28 -3.72
N ARG A 234 -16.43 -9.21 -3.14
CA ARG A 234 -16.90 -9.08 -1.75
C ARG A 234 -15.75 -9.13 -0.75
N MET A 235 -14.76 -10.00 -0.98
CA MET A 235 -13.54 -10.05 -0.16
C MET A 235 -12.73 -8.76 -0.24
N ALA A 236 -12.60 -8.17 -1.43
CA ALA A 236 -11.94 -6.88 -1.61
C ALA A 236 -12.65 -5.76 -0.86
N LEU A 237 -13.98 -5.71 -0.92
CA LEU A 237 -14.80 -4.75 -0.17
C LEU A 237 -14.70 -4.96 1.35
N LEU A 238 -14.66 -6.21 1.80
CA LEU A 238 -14.45 -6.53 3.22
C LEU A 238 -13.09 -6.01 3.71
N SER A 239 -12.02 -6.28 2.96
CA SER A 239 -10.67 -5.77 3.28
C SER A 239 -10.63 -4.23 3.34
N GLU A 240 -11.35 -3.53 2.45
CA GLU A 240 -11.48 -2.08 2.49
C GLU A 240 -12.20 -1.60 3.76
N ARG A 241 -13.32 -2.22 4.12
CA ARG A 241 -14.06 -1.90 5.35
C ARG A 241 -13.22 -2.12 6.60
N ILE A 242 -12.47 -3.23 6.65
CA ILE A 242 -11.52 -3.49 7.75
C ILE A 242 -10.47 -2.38 7.84
N SER A 243 -9.90 -1.94 6.72
CA SER A 243 -8.96 -0.81 6.68
C SER A 243 -9.59 0.48 7.23
N GLN A 244 -10.84 0.80 6.84
CA GLN A 244 -11.55 1.99 7.30
C GLN A 244 -11.83 1.93 8.81
N VAL A 245 -12.27 0.78 9.32
CA VAL A 245 -12.48 0.57 10.77
C VAL A 245 -11.18 0.78 11.54
N HIS A 246 -10.09 0.17 11.07
CA HIS A 246 -8.77 0.32 11.68
C HIS A 246 -8.27 1.77 11.66
N ASP A 247 -8.48 2.52 10.57
CA ASP A 247 -8.09 3.92 10.47
C ASP A 247 -8.93 4.80 11.41
N THR A 248 -10.23 4.56 11.51
CA THR A 248 -11.12 5.23 12.46
C THR A 248 -10.70 4.95 13.90
N GLN A 249 -10.42 3.69 14.22
CA GLN A 249 -9.91 3.30 15.54
C GLN A 249 -8.62 4.04 15.88
N ASN A 250 -7.65 4.09 14.95
CA ASN A 250 -6.40 4.83 15.15
C ASN A 250 -6.63 6.32 15.36
N ALA A 251 -7.53 6.95 14.60
CA ALA A 251 -7.86 8.37 14.78
C ALA A 251 -8.48 8.65 16.15
N LEU A 252 -9.37 7.80 16.65
CA LEU A 252 -9.94 7.91 17.99
C LEU A 252 -8.89 7.71 19.09
N VAL A 253 -7.98 6.75 18.89
CA VAL A 253 -6.85 6.51 19.79
C VAL A 253 -5.90 7.72 19.82
N ASP A 254 -5.58 8.31 18.66
CA ASP A 254 -4.74 9.50 18.57
C ASP A 254 -5.39 10.71 19.27
N LEU A 255 -6.70 10.91 19.11
CA LEU A 255 -7.46 11.93 19.82
C LEU A 255 -7.45 11.71 21.34
N SER A 256 -7.65 10.46 21.78
CA SER A 256 -7.57 10.10 23.20
C SER A 256 -6.18 10.35 23.78
N LEU A 257 -5.10 10.04 23.03
CA LEU A 257 -3.73 10.33 23.45
C LEU A 257 -3.47 11.82 23.60
N GLN A 258 -4.04 12.67 22.73
CA GLN A 258 -3.94 14.12 22.86
C GLN A 258 -4.57 14.62 24.16
N SER A 259 -5.72 14.07 24.57
CA SER A 259 -6.44 14.48 25.78
C SER A 259 -5.73 14.10 27.08
N ILE A 260 -4.92 13.04 27.07
CA ILE A 260 -4.17 12.55 28.25
C ILE A 260 -2.67 12.86 28.18
N ASN A 261 -2.25 13.70 27.24
CA ASN A 261 -0.85 14.10 27.10
C ASN A 261 -0.38 14.87 28.35
N SER A 262 0.89 14.69 28.72
CA SER A 262 1.53 15.34 29.88
C SER A 262 2.73 16.16 29.41
N PRO A 263 3.12 17.23 30.14
CA PRO A 263 4.37 17.94 29.87
C PRO A 263 5.56 16.97 29.78
N GLY A 264 6.48 17.23 28.84
CA GLY A 264 7.62 16.33 28.60
C GLY A 264 7.29 15.09 27.76
N ASN A 265 6.25 15.15 26.88
CA ASN A 265 5.85 14.06 26.00
C ASN A 265 5.46 12.74 26.69
N GLY A 266 5.05 12.79 27.94
CA GLY A 266 4.51 11.69 28.71
C GLY A 266 2.99 11.52 28.56
N LEU A 267 2.41 10.54 29.26
CA LEU A 267 0.97 10.36 29.40
C LEU A 267 0.57 10.52 30.88
N GLN A 268 -0.60 11.10 31.11
CA GLN A 268 -1.21 11.12 32.47
C GLN A 268 -1.63 9.68 32.81
N ARG A 269 -1.14 9.17 33.95
CA ARG A 269 -1.40 7.81 34.40
C ARG A 269 -2.84 7.59 34.91
N PRO A 270 -3.45 8.52 35.69
CA PRO A 270 -4.79 8.30 36.23
C PRO A 270 -5.86 8.03 35.16
N PRO A 271 -5.94 8.75 34.02
CA PRO A 271 -6.85 8.41 32.93
C PRO A 271 -6.59 7.03 32.34
N LEU A 272 -5.31 6.62 32.20
CA LEU A 272 -4.96 5.27 31.73
C LEU A 272 -5.43 4.18 32.70
N GLN A 273 -5.31 4.43 34.03
CA GLN A 273 -5.76 3.50 35.06
C GLN A 273 -7.28 3.30 35.08
N ALA A 274 -8.04 4.34 34.73
CA ALA A 274 -9.50 4.27 34.64
C ALA A 274 -10.02 3.41 33.47
N LEU A 275 -9.16 3.14 32.47
CA LEU A 275 -9.56 2.34 31.31
C LEU A 275 -9.51 0.83 31.61
N ALA A 276 -10.39 0.09 30.93
CA ALA A 276 -10.30 -1.37 30.85
C ALA A 276 -8.96 -1.81 30.23
N PRO A 277 -8.51 -3.07 30.44
CA PRO A 277 -7.19 -3.53 29.99
C PRO A 277 -6.94 -3.38 28.49
N ASP A 278 -7.90 -3.69 27.62
CA ASP A 278 -7.72 -3.64 26.17
C ASP A 278 -7.59 -2.21 25.62
N PRO A 279 -8.47 -1.22 25.93
CA PRO A 279 -8.26 0.17 25.56
C PRO A 279 -6.93 0.74 26.07
N ARG A 280 -6.56 0.44 27.33
CA ARG A 280 -5.27 0.86 27.89
C ARG A 280 -4.10 0.32 27.10
N ARG A 281 -4.13 -0.97 26.75
CA ARG A 281 -3.12 -1.63 25.93
C ARG A 281 -3.01 -0.97 24.55
N THR A 282 -4.14 -0.69 23.91
CA THR A 282 -4.21 -0.05 22.58
C THR A 282 -3.59 1.35 22.61
N LEU A 283 -3.93 2.18 23.62
CA LEU A 283 -3.35 3.51 23.80
C LEU A 283 -1.84 3.44 24.02
N LEU A 284 -1.37 2.55 24.90
CA LEU A 284 0.07 2.37 25.16
C LEU A 284 0.81 1.92 23.91
N GLN A 285 0.29 0.96 23.16
CA GLN A 285 0.88 0.47 21.91
C GLN A 285 1.04 1.62 20.92
N ARG A 286 -0.03 2.37 20.68
CA ARG A 286 -0.03 3.49 19.74
C ARG A 286 0.93 4.59 20.13
N TRP A 287 0.93 4.96 21.42
CA TRP A 287 1.82 5.97 21.96
C TRP A 287 3.30 5.57 21.86
N LEU A 288 3.65 4.31 22.13
CA LEU A 288 4.99 3.77 21.98
C LEU A 288 5.43 3.73 20.51
N GLN A 289 4.54 3.32 19.61
CA GLN A 289 4.81 3.31 18.16
C GLN A 289 5.11 4.71 17.62
N GLN A 290 4.34 5.73 18.04
CA GLN A 290 4.58 7.12 17.65
C GLN A 290 5.95 7.64 18.09
N ARG A 291 6.53 7.05 19.14
CA ARG A 291 7.86 7.38 19.70
C ARG A 291 8.98 6.47 19.18
N GLY A 292 8.71 5.69 18.15
CA GLY A 292 9.74 4.87 17.49
C GLY A 292 10.00 3.51 18.16
N VAL A 293 9.29 3.17 19.23
CA VAL A 293 9.35 1.81 19.79
C VAL A 293 8.59 0.87 18.87
N ARG A 294 9.34 0.20 17.98
CA ARG A 294 8.81 -0.80 17.04
C ARG A 294 9.03 -2.19 17.65
N SER A 295 8.15 -3.13 17.44
CA SER A 295 8.37 -4.55 17.79
C SER A 295 8.22 -4.92 19.27
N LEU A 296 7.24 -4.37 19.99
CA LEU A 296 6.81 -4.99 21.25
C LEU A 296 6.00 -6.25 20.96
N GLN A 297 6.39 -7.37 21.57
CA GLN A 297 5.59 -8.59 21.54
C GLN A 297 4.27 -8.37 22.32
N ALA A 298 3.20 -9.03 21.88
CA ALA A 298 1.89 -8.89 22.52
C ALA A 298 1.94 -9.13 24.04
N ARG A 299 2.72 -10.14 24.47
CA ARG A 299 2.93 -10.45 25.90
C ARG A 299 3.61 -9.30 26.65
N GLN A 300 4.63 -8.69 26.08
CA GLN A 300 5.33 -7.56 26.70
C GLN A 300 4.40 -6.35 26.86
N LEU A 301 3.60 -6.08 25.83
CA LEU A 301 2.62 -4.98 25.88
C LEU A 301 1.53 -5.22 26.92
N GLU A 302 1.09 -6.47 27.08
CA GLU A 302 0.13 -6.88 28.09
C GLU A 302 0.71 -6.70 29.51
N GLU A 303 1.96 -7.14 29.73
CA GLU A 303 2.68 -6.96 31.00
C GLU A 303 2.83 -5.47 31.37
N LEU A 304 3.18 -4.62 30.38
CA LEU A 304 3.26 -3.17 30.57
C LEU A 304 1.90 -2.56 30.91
N SER A 305 0.85 -2.92 30.16
CA SER A 305 -0.51 -2.44 30.40
C SER A 305 -0.99 -2.81 31.81
N ARG A 306 -0.65 -4.00 32.28
CA ARG A 306 -0.96 -4.47 33.65
C ARG A 306 -0.17 -3.69 34.70
N ALA A 307 1.14 -3.50 34.50
CA ALA A 307 2.03 -2.80 35.43
C ALA A 307 1.68 -1.30 35.60
N ILE A 308 1.15 -0.67 34.53
CA ILE A 308 0.70 0.74 34.60
C ILE A 308 -0.73 0.85 35.16
N GLY A 309 -1.45 -0.26 35.25
CA GLY A 309 -2.84 -0.35 35.66
C GLY A 309 -3.17 0.16 37.06
N PRO A 310 -4.45 0.04 37.51
CA PRO A 310 -4.88 0.47 38.80
C PRO A 310 -4.17 -0.31 39.92
N GLN A 311 -3.96 0.33 41.05
CA GLN A 311 -3.33 -0.24 42.26
C GLN A 311 -1.90 -0.79 42.08
N GLN A 312 -1.24 -0.50 40.97
CA GLN A 312 0.14 -0.92 40.75
C GLN A 312 1.11 0.16 41.20
N PRO A 313 2.25 -0.20 41.86
CA PRO A 313 3.25 0.76 42.32
C PRO A 313 3.94 1.47 41.15
N PRO A 314 4.61 2.60 41.42
CA PRO A 314 5.58 3.18 40.49
C PRO A 314 6.65 2.17 40.07
N GLY A 315 7.18 2.32 38.85
CA GLY A 315 8.18 1.38 38.36
C GLY A 315 8.79 1.80 37.05
N GLU A 316 9.65 0.94 36.54
CA GLU A 316 10.29 1.11 35.25
C GLU A 316 10.47 -0.21 34.50
N ARG A 317 10.60 -0.13 33.18
CA ARG A 317 10.90 -1.28 32.30
C ARG A 317 11.82 -0.85 31.16
N HIS A 318 12.84 -1.66 30.93
CA HIS A 318 13.64 -1.55 29.72
C HIS A 318 12.88 -2.17 28.53
N LEU A 319 12.84 -1.42 27.43
CA LEU A 319 12.22 -1.85 26.18
C LEU A 319 13.32 -2.16 25.15
N SER A 320 12.93 -2.88 24.09
CA SER A 320 13.77 -3.05 22.89
C SER A 320 14.16 -1.69 22.32
N SER A 321 15.29 -1.60 21.64
CA SER A 321 15.81 -0.38 21.02
C SER A 321 16.36 0.68 22.00
N GLY A 322 16.76 0.28 23.22
CA GLY A 322 17.40 1.19 24.17
C GLY A 322 16.48 2.17 24.89
N HIS A 323 15.17 2.04 24.71
CA HIS A 323 14.21 2.86 25.40
C HIS A 323 13.95 2.36 26.83
N ARG A 324 13.68 3.29 27.76
CA ARG A 324 13.27 3.00 29.12
C ARG A 324 11.89 3.63 29.37
N LEU A 325 10.88 2.79 29.68
CA LEU A 325 9.58 3.25 30.13
C LEU A 325 9.58 3.39 31.66
N HIS A 326 9.27 4.56 32.14
CA HIS A 326 9.16 4.85 33.57
C HIS A 326 7.74 5.37 33.88
N TRP A 327 7.20 4.96 35.05
CA TRP A 327 5.89 5.47 35.50
C TRP A 327 5.90 5.74 37.01
N CYS A 328 5.31 6.86 37.36
CA CYS A 328 5.04 7.23 38.75
C CYS A 328 3.52 7.23 39.03
N ARG A 329 3.09 7.82 40.11
CA ARG A 329 1.66 7.92 40.43
C ARG A 329 0.85 8.67 39.40
N ASN A 330 1.41 9.73 38.82
CA ASN A 330 0.68 10.70 38.01
C ASN A 330 0.96 10.62 36.51
N TRP A 331 2.08 10.04 36.06
CA TRP A 331 2.50 10.05 34.69
C TRP A 331 3.27 8.78 34.25
N VAL A 332 3.33 8.58 32.95
CA VAL A 332 4.11 7.57 32.24
C VAL A 332 5.02 8.29 31.24
N GLN A 333 6.31 8.03 31.23
CA GLN A 333 7.29 8.66 30.35
C GLN A 333 8.19 7.64 29.68
N LEU A 334 8.63 7.97 28.46
CA LEU A 334 9.58 7.19 27.70
C LEU A 334 10.88 8.00 27.57
N ASN A 335 11.96 7.46 28.09
CA ASN A 335 13.30 8.05 28.01
C ASN A 335 14.14 7.25 27.00
N ASN A 336 14.90 7.95 26.17
CA ASN A 336 15.95 7.31 25.39
C ASN A 336 17.14 7.03 26.32
N ARG A 337 17.87 5.97 26.03
CA ARG A 337 19.20 5.79 26.65
C ARG A 337 20.12 6.84 26.02
N ASP A 338 20.74 7.66 26.87
CA ASP A 338 21.89 8.49 26.49
C ASP A 338 23.03 7.62 25.96
#